data_05b122ad2fc6c085f72daeceeb403177
#
_entry.id   05b122ad2fc6c085f72daeceeb403177
#
_cell.length_a   1.000
_cell.length_b   1.000
_cell.length_c   1.000
_cell.angle_alpha   90.00
_cell.angle_beta   90.00
_cell.angle_gamma   90.00
#
_symmetry.space_group_name_H-M   'P 1'
#
loop_
_entity.id
_entity.type
_entity.pdbx_description
1 polymer ?
#
loop_
_entity_poly.entity_id
_entity_poly.type
_entity_poly.pdbx_seq_one_letter_code
_entity_poly.pdbx_strand_id
1 'polypeptide(L)'
;EVSKPTGILRVASETIDAEGLGGGILQPLGAAPLPDGFTEVELLVAGEATSYRSDLPLTSDGQWVFNEDTQELYKTRVLVRFPPADRFSGVVVSEWMNVTAGVDNSIDWAFLSEEFGREGHAFVGVSAQLVGVMGRDTGRVPGGLIDTRGLPIRDPERYGDLTHPGDAFSFDIFTQSSIAAQDWLMSLYGKQADAFIAMGQSQSAGYLTSYINGIDPIVRVFDGYLIHGRGDSAPNPSMEGDRLSSVLIRDDVDVPVFIFETETDLTVLRYASARQDDAENIRTWEVAGAAHSDTYSLAYPNGLPRRANLGAVI
;
A
#
# COMPACT_ATOMS: atom_id res chain seq x y z
N GLU A 1 -6.04 0.34 28.48
CA GLU A 1 -5.26 1.09 27.48
C GLU A 1 -3.80 0.67 27.60
N VAL A 2 -3.33 -0.15 26.68
CA VAL A 2 -1.90 -0.38 26.52
C VAL A 2 -1.40 0.80 25.71
N SER A 3 -0.66 1.72 26.34
CA SER A 3 -0.04 2.83 25.60
C SER A 3 0.92 2.22 24.57
N LYS A 4 0.73 2.52 23.28
CA LYS A 4 1.72 2.18 22.26
C LYS A 4 3.09 2.69 22.70
N PRO A 5 4.16 1.90 22.52
CA PRO A 5 5.51 2.43 22.68
C PRO A 5 5.67 3.62 21.72
N THR A 6 6.25 4.71 22.19
CA THR A 6 6.48 5.92 21.40
C THR A 6 7.48 5.61 20.26
N GLY A 7 6.97 5.48 19.04
CA GLY A 7 7.78 5.44 17.83
C GLY A 7 8.34 6.83 17.47
N ILE A 8 9.22 6.90 16.49
CA ILE A 8 9.67 8.17 15.93
C ILE A 8 8.51 8.77 15.13
N LEU A 9 8.06 9.96 15.52
CA LEU A 9 6.98 10.66 14.82
C LEU A 9 7.46 11.08 13.43
N ARG A 10 6.77 10.61 12.39
CA ARG A 10 6.98 10.98 10.99
C ARG A 10 5.83 11.84 10.52
N VAL A 11 6.11 13.08 10.17
CA VAL A 11 5.08 14.06 9.79
C VAL A 11 5.44 14.66 8.44
N ALA A 12 4.50 14.58 7.49
CA ALA A 12 4.60 15.32 6.24
C ALA A 12 4.62 16.84 6.52
N SER A 13 5.38 17.57 5.73
CA SER A 13 5.47 19.04 5.87
C SER A 13 4.28 19.77 5.26
N GLU A 14 3.60 19.15 4.29
CA GLU A 14 2.47 19.72 3.60
C GLU A 14 1.48 18.63 3.17
N THR A 15 0.18 18.91 3.32
CA THR A 15 -0.90 18.09 2.80
C THR A 15 -1.93 18.99 2.15
N ILE A 16 -2.10 18.87 0.84
CA ILE A 16 -3.02 19.69 0.04
C ILE A 16 -4.12 18.81 -0.50
N ASP A 17 -5.38 19.21 -0.24
CA ASP A 17 -6.53 18.67 -0.98
C ASP A 17 -6.43 19.16 -2.43
N ALA A 18 -6.39 18.22 -3.36
CA ALA A 18 -6.23 18.52 -4.78
C ALA A 18 -7.55 18.91 -5.47
N GLU A 19 -8.63 19.14 -4.71
CA GLU A 19 -9.88 19.66 -5.24
C GLU A 19 -9.63 21.02 -5.93
N GLY A 20 -10.09 21.14 -7.18
CA GLY A 20 -9.93 22.36 -7.97
C GLY A 20 -8.58 22.51 -8.68
N LEU A 21 -7.61 21.62 -8.49
CA LEU A 21 -6.46 21.54 -9.38
C LEU A 21 -6.90 21.04 -10.76
N GLY A 22 -6.23 21.51 -11.82
CA GLY A 22 -6.58 21.18 -13.20
C GLY A 22 -6.67 19.67 -13.46
N GLY A 23 -7.47 19.30 -14.46
CA GLY A 23 -7.75 17.89 -14.78
C GLY A 23 -8.63 17.20 -13.74
N GLY A 24 -8.72 15.89 -13.83
CA GLY A 24 -9.39 15.03 -12.86
C GLY A 24 -8.41 14.06 -12.23
N ILE A 25 -8.83 13.33 -11.20
CA ILE A 25 -8.03 12.27 -10.59
C ILE A 25 -7.69 11.24 -11.66
N LEU A 26 -6.40 11.04 -11.93
CA LEU A 26 -5.93 9.92 -12.75
C LEU A 26 -6.05 8.63 -11.94
N GLN A 27 -7.11 7.88 -12.20
CA GLN A 27 -7.39 6.65 -11.46
C GLN A 27 -6.25 5.63 -11.61
N PRO A 28 -5.85 4.94 -10.53
CA PRO A 28 -4.98 3.78 -10.61
C PRO A 28 -5.69 2.63 -11.32
N LEU A 29 -4.96 1.59 -11.69
CA LEU A 29 -5.59 0.31 -12.01
C LEU A 29 -6.36 -0.20 -10.77
N GLY A 30 -7.32 -1.10 -10.98
CA GLY A 30 -8.12 -1.61 -9.87
C GLY A 30 -9.12 -0.59 -9.28
N ALA A 31 -9.43 0.48 -10.01
CA ALA A 31 -10.42 1.48 -9.60
C ALA A 31 -11.84 0.91 -9.64
N ALA A 32 -12.19 0.08 -8.65
CA ALA A 32 -13.57 -0.37 -8.44
C ALA A 32 -14.48 0.83 -8.17
N PRO A 33 -15.77 0.78 -8.56
CA PRO A 33 -16.72 1.83 -8.25
C PRO A 33 -16.78 2.16 -6.75
N LEU A 34 -17.00 3.42 -6.43
CA LEU A 34 -17.25 3.82 -5.05
C LEU A 34 -18.54 3.19 -4.53
N PRO A 35 -18.56 2.70 -3.29
CA PRO A 35 -19.79 2.30 -2.63
C PRO A 35 -20.75 3.49 -2.47
N ASP A 36 -22.05 3.20 -2.35
CA ASP A 36 -23.07 4.23 -2.20
C ASP A 36 -22.79 5.17 -1.01
N GLY A 37 -22.76 6.45 -1.28
CA GLY A 37 -22.52 7.52 -0.30
C GLY A 37 -21.04 7.75 0.03
N PHE A 38 -20.10 6.99 -0.55
CA PHE A 38 -18.67 7.28 -0.41
C PHE A 38 -18.25 8.51 -1.21
N THR A 39 -17.27 9.20 -0.67
CA THR A 39 -16.54 10.29 -1.33
C THR A 39 -15.13 9.86 -1.65
N GLU A 40 -14.60 10.29 -2.80
CA GLU A 40 -13.19 10.15 -3.15
C GLU A 40 -12.54 11.53 -3.22
N VAL A 41 -11.40 11.66 -2.57
CA VAL A 41 -10.55 12.85 -2.61
C VAL A 41 -9.11 12.43 -2.90
N GLU A 42 -8.37 13.28 -3.57
CA GLU A 42 -6.94 13.13 -3.78
C GLU A 42 -6.18 14.18 -2.99
N LEU A 43 -5.23 13.72 -2.18
CA LEU A 43 -4.32 14.57 -1.46
C LEU A 43 -2.94 14.57 -2.15
N LEU A 44 -2.29 15.72 -2.19
CA LEU A 44 -0.88 15.84 -2.52
C LEU A 44 -0.11 16.02 -1.21
N VAL A 45 0.78 15.08 -0.92
CA VAL A 45 1.53 15.01 0.34
C VAL A 45 2.99 15.24 0.05
N ALA A 46 3.60 16.22 0.73
CA ALA A 46 5.01 16.55 0.58
C ALA A 46 5.72 16.55 1.93
N GLY A 47 7.00 16.25 1.92
CA GLY A 47 7.83 16.21 3.11
C GLY A 47 9.28 15.91 2.80
N GLU A 48 10.03 15.65 3.84
CA GLU A 48 11.38 15.12 3.78
C GLU A 48 11.33 13.65 4.23
N ALA A 49 11.55 12.74 3.29
CA ALA A 49 11.53 11.31 3.56
C ALA A 49 12.91 10.81 3.95
N THR A 50 12.94 9.86 4.86
CA THR A 50 14.16 9.22 5.37
C THR A 50 14.34 7.85 4.73
N SER A 51 15.55 7.56 4.24
CA SER A 51 15.97 6.21 3.90
C SER A 51 16.50 5.47 5.13
N TYR A 52 16.61 4.15 5.02
CA TYR A 52 17.03 3.30 6.12
C TYR A 52 18.20 2.41 5.70
N ARG A 53 19.15 2.21 6.60
CA ARG A 53 20.33 1.36 6.40
C ARG A 53 20.49 0.38 7.55
N SER A 54 20.89 -0.85 7.22
CA SER A 54 21.32 -1.84 8.20
C SER A 54 22.82 -2.04 8.13
N ASP A 55 23.49 -2.01 9.27
CA ASP A 55 24.91 -2.37 9.40
C ASP A 55 25.10 -3.90 9.57
N LEU A 56 24.00 -4.64 9.72
CA LEU A 56 24.00 -6.09 9.86
C LEU A 56 23.46 -6.77 8.61
N PRO A 57 23.92 -7.98 8.27
CA PRO A 57 23.30 -8.76 7.22
C PRO A 57 21.84 -9.03 7.54
N LEU A 58 20.98 -8.91 6.53
CA LEU A 58 19.57 -9.27 6.66
C LEU A 58 19.45 -10.81 6.68
N THR A 59 18.64 -11.31 7.59
CA THR A 59 18.40 -12.75 7.79
C THR A 59 16.98 -13.14 7.43
N SER A 60 16.74 -14.41 7.09
CA SER A 60 15.44 -14.89 6.66
C SER A 60 14.39 -14.95 7.79
N ASP A 61 14.80 -14.86 9.04
CA ASP A 61 13.91 -14.83 10.21
C ASP A 61 13.17 -13.50 10.42
N GLY A 62 13.50 -12.48 9.61
CA GLY A 62 12.87 -11.17 9.68
C GLY A 62 13.33 -10.28 10.84
N GLN A 63 14.24 -10.74 11.69
CA GLN A 63 14.76 -9.99 12.84
C GLN A 63 15.75 -8.90 12.39
N TRP A 64 15.25 -7.94 11.61
CA TRP A 64 16.10 -6.92 11.00
C TRP A 64 16.26 -5.70 11.92
N VAL A 65 17.43 -5.09 11.85
CA VAL A 65 17.75 -3.87 12.58
C VAL A 65 18.19 -2.81 11.58
N PHE A 66 17.41 -1.73 11.50
CA PHE A 66 17.69 -0.58 10.64
C PHE A 66 17.92 0.67 11.46
N ASN A 67 18.68 1.57 10.90
CA ASN A 67 18.87 2.94 11.37
C ASN A 67 18.48 3.91 10.25
N GLU A 68 18.12 5.13 10.63
CA GLU A 68 17.96 6.22 9.67
C GLU A 68 19.29 6.48 8.95
N ASP A 69 19.23 6.82 7.66
CA ASP A 69 20.43 7.08 6.85
C ASP A 69 20.40 8.49 6.26
N THR A 70 19.75 8.68 5.12
CA THR A 70 19.69 9.97 4.43
C THR A 70 18.27 10.51 4.34
N GLN A 71 18.15 11.81 4.05
CA GLN A 71 16.85 12.47 3.88
C GLN A 71 16.79 13.17 2.53
N GLU A 72 15.62 13.10 1.87
CA GLU A 72 15.38 13.74 0.59
C GLU A 72 13.94 14.24 0.50
N LEU A 73 13.74 15.33 -0.22
CA LEU A 73 12.42 15.89 -0.43
C LEU A 73 11.60 15.01 -1.37
N TYR A 74 10.32 14.87 -1.03
CA TYR A 74 9.34 14.19 -1.88
C TYR A 74 8.04 14.97 -1.98
N LYS A 75 7.29 14.73 -3.05
CA LYS A 75 5.88 15.07 -3.16
C LYS A 75 5.17 13.96 -3.92
N THR A 76 4.19 13.33 -3.28
CA THR A 76 3.43 12.21 -3.83
C THR A 76 1.93 12.45 -3.75
N ARG A 77 1.14 11.54 -4.31
CA ARG A 77 -0.32 11.56 -4.20
C ARG A 77 -0.83 10.46 -3.28
N VAL A 78 -1.97 10.74 -2.67
CA VAL A 78 -2.74 9.80 -1.86
C VAL A 78 -4.20 9.89 -2.25
N LEU A 79 -4.84 8.76 -2.49
CA LEU A 79 -6.28 8.65 -2.71
C LEU A 79 -6.97 8.32 -1.40
N VAL A 80 -7.97 9.10 -1.03
CA VAL A 80 -8.77 8.84 0.18
C VAL A 80 -10.22 8.59 -0.25
N ARG A 81 -10.76 7.42 0.12
CA ARG A 81 -12.14 7.00 -0.15
C ARG A 81 -12.82 6.71 1.18
N PHE A 82 -13.91 7.40 1.45
CA PHE A 82 -14.46 7.38 2.79
C PHE A 82 -15.98 7.54 2.82
N PRO A 83 -16.67 6.92 3.81
CA PRO A 83 -18.09 7.05 4.02
C PRO A 83 -18.44 8.41 4.65
N PRO A 84 -19.71 8.82 4.68
CA PRO A 84 -20.16 9.93 5.52
C PRO A 84 -19.92 9.64 7.02
N ALA A 85 -19.78 10.70 7.81
CA ALA A 85 -19.35 10.62 9.20
C ALA A 85 -20.23 9.75 10.10
N ASP A 86 -21.53 9.68 9.83
CA ASP A 86 -22.51 8.86 10.55
C ASP A 86 -22.41 7.34 10.22
N ARG A 87 -21.71 7.00 9.14
CA ARG A 87 -21.46 5.62 8.74
C ARG A 87 -20.00 5.17 8.98
N PHE A 88 -19.12 6.07 9.38
CA PHE A 88 -17.73 5.74 9.60
C PHE A 88 -17.55 4.79 10.79
N SER A 89 -16.97 3.63 10.53
CA SER A 89 -16.75 2.55 11.51
C SER A 89 -15.70 2.84 12.58
N GLY A 90 -14.83 3.84 12.36
CA GLY A 90 -13.62 4.05 13.16
C GLY A 90 -12.35 3.42 12.57
N VAL A 91 -12.47 2.62 11.50
CA VAL A 91 -11.33 1.93 10.89
C VAL A 91 -10.84 2.68 9.65
N VAL A 92 -9.54 2.96 9.62
CA VAL A 92 -8.83 3.48 8.44
C VAL A 92 -7.86 2.42 7.95
N VAL A 93 -7.89 2.13 6.66
CA VAL A 93 -7.00 1.14 6.03
C VAL A 93 -6.14 1.82 4.98
N SER A 94 -4.82 1.71 5.10
CA SER A 94 -3.85 2.29 4.17
C SER A 94 -3.25 1.21 3.29
N GLU A 95 -3.51 1.29 1.98
CA GLU A 95 -2.94 0.40 0.96
C GLU A 95 -1.64 0.97 0.41
N TRP A 96 -0.58 0.17 0.47
CA TRP A 96 0.60 0.37 -0.36
C TRP A 96 0.25 -0.02 -1.79
N MET A 97 -0.07 0.94 -2.65
CA MET A 97 -0.51 0.63 -4.02
C MET A 97 0.56 -0.15 -4.79
N ASN A 98 0.13 -1.21 -5.48
CA ASN A 98 0.99 -2.09 -6.27
C ASN A 98 1.45 -1.39 -7.56
N VAL A 99 2.72 -1.59 -7.94
CA VAL A 99 3.28 -0.98 -9.17
C VAL A 99 3.82 -2.00 -10.18
N THR A 100 3.47 -3.28 -10.04
CA THR A 100 3.92 -4.35 -10.96
C THR A 100 3.59 -4.03 -12.42
N ALA A 101 2.44 -3.45 -12.68
CA ALA A 101 2.00 -3.05 -14.02
C ALA A 101 2.69 -1.79 -14.56
N GLY A 102 3.59 -1.15 -13.80
CA GLY A 102 4.31 0.07 -14.19
C GLY A 102 3.54 1.37 -13.91
N VAL A 103 2.42 1.27 -13.23
CA VAL A 103 1.60 2.36 -12.69
C VAL A 103 0.99 1.88 -11.39
N ASP A 104 0.47 2.81 -10.59
CA ASP A 104 -0.29 2.46 -9.40
C ASP A 104 -1.48 1.55 -9.72
N ASN A 105 -1.67 0.56 -8.88
CA ASN A 105 -2.78 -0.37 -8.92
C ASN A 105 -3.32 -0.57 -7.49
N SER A 106 -4.56 -0.20 -7.28
CA SER A 106 -5.28 -0.30 -6.01
C SER A 106 -5.98 -1.66 -5.94
N ILE A 107 -5.19 -2.73 -5.83
CA ILE A 107 -5.69 -4.11 -5.94
C ILE A 107 -6.60 -4.47 -4.77
N ASP A 108 -6.20 -4.12 -3.55
CA ASP A 108 -7.00 -4.44 -2.37
C ASP A 108 -8.31 -3.65 -2.35
N TRP A 109 -8.31 -2.40 -2.86
CA TRP A 109 -9.57 -1.71 -3.10
C TRP A 109 -10.47 -2.47 -4.08
N ALA A 110 -9.90 -3.01 -5.17
CA ALA A 110 -10.66 -3.77 -6.15
C ALA A 110 -11.34 -5.01 -5.54
N PHE A 111 -10.68 -5.67 -4.60
CA PHE A 111 -11.23 -6.84 -3.89
C PHE A 111 -12.24 -6.46 -2.80
N LEU A 112 -11.96 -5.41 -2.04
CA LEU A 112 -12.59 -5.13 -0.76
C LEU A 112 -13.55 -3.93 -0.78
N SER A 113 -13.73 -3.24 -1.91
CA SER A 113 -14.57 -2.02 -1.99
C SER A 113 -16.01 -2.24 -1.50
N GLU A 114 -16.60 -3.42 -1.75
CA GLU A 114 -17.93 -3.77 -1.25
C GLU A 114 -17.94 -3.96 0.28
N GLU A 115 -16.85 -4.50 0.84
CA GLU A 115 -16.68 -4.66 2.28
C GLU A 115 -16.50 -3.30 2.96
N PHE A 116 -15.65 -2.43 2.40
CA PHE A 116 -15.52 -1.06 2.86
C PHE A 116 -16.86 -0.34 2.89
N GLY A 117 -17.67 -0.51 1.83
CA GLY A 117 -19.00 0.06 1.74
C GLY A 117 -19.98 -0.47 2.78
N ARG A 118 -19.93 -1.78 3.06
CA ARG A 118 -20.82 -2.45 4.01
C ARG A 118 -20.50 -2.08 5.45
N GLU A 119 -19.22 -2.09 5.79
CA GLU A 119 -18.74 -1.87 7.16
C GLU A 119 -18.45 -0.40 7.47
N GLY A 120 -18.38 0.47 6.45
CA GLY A 120 -18.09 1.89 6.65
C GLY A 120 -16.63 2.18 6.98
N HIS A 121 -15.68 1.36 6.48
CA HIS A 121 -14.26 1.63 6.65
C HIS A 121 -13.79 2.72 5.68
N ALA A 122 -12.84 3.54 6.10
CA ALA A 122 -12.16 4.48 5.21
C ALA A 122 -10.92 3.83 4.59
N PHE A 123 -10.64 4.17 3.34
CA PHE A 123 -9.53 3.68 2.55
C PHE A 123 -8.57 4.80 2.19
N VAL A 124 -7.28 4.52 2.27
CA VAL A 124 -6.17 5.40 1.89
C VAL A 124 -5.27 4.63 0.92
N GLY A 125 -5.16 5.07 -0.32
CA GLY A 125 -4.26 4.47 -1.33
C GLY A 125 -3.03 5.34 -1.53
N VAL A 126 -1.84 4.85 -1.17
CA VAL A 126 -0.60 5.63 -1.21
C VAL A 126 0.24 5.28 -2.44
N SER A 127 0.58 6.29 -3.27
CA SER A 127 1.61 6.18 -4.32
C SER A 127 3.00 6.23 -3.65
N ALA A 128 3.39 5.11 -3.03
CA ALA A 128 4.61 5.06 -2.22
C ALA A 128 5.90 4.85 -3.02
N GLN A 129 5.82 4.33 -4.25
CA GLN A 129 6.98 3.94 -5.04
C GLN A 129 7.22 4.87 -6.23
N LEU A 130 8.51 5.02 -6.59
CA LEU A 130 8.96 5.85 -7.72
C LEU A 130 8.16 5.57 -9.00
N VAL A 131 7.94 4.31 -9.33
CA VAL A 131 7.23 3.92 -10.57
C VAL A 131 5.77 4.34 -10.56
N GLY A 132 5.09 4.35 -9.42
CA GLY A 132 3.71 4.81 -9.29
C GLY A 132 3.56 6.31 -9.61
N VAL A 133 4.54 7.10 -9.17
CA VAL A 133 4.56 8.56 -9.35
C VAL A 133 5.16 8.97 -10.68
N MET A 134 6.41 8.54 -10.93
CA MET A 134 7.23 9.01 -12.06
C MET A 134 7.11 8.15 -13.31
N GLY A 135 6.45 6.97 -13.23
CA GLY A 135 6.29 6.05 -14.35
C GLY A 135 7.57 5.30 -14.73
N ARG A 136 7.53 4.65 -15.88
CA ARG A 136 8.68 3.94 -16.48
C ARG A 136 9.15 4.68 -17.73
N ASP A 137 10.45 4.71 -17.95
CA ASP A 137 11.09 5.37 -19.11
C ASP A 137 10.58 4.84 -20.47
N THR A 138 10.13 3.60 -20.53
CA THR A 138 9.66 2.96 -21.76
C THR A 138 8.26 3.40 -22.18
N GLY A 139 7.50 4.06 -21.32
CA GLY A 139 6.18 4.63 -21.60
C GLY A 139 5.06 3.65 -21.98
N ARG A 140 5.36 2.34 -22.13
CA ARG A 140 4.37 1.31 -22.52
C ARG A 140 4.75 -0.08 -22.04
N VAL A 141 3.77 -0.83 -21.56
CA VAL A 141 3.87 -2.27 -21.33
C VAL A 141 3.75 -3.00 -22.69
N PRO A 142 4.40 -4.17 -22.89
CA PRO A 142 4.13 -5.01 -24.05
C PRO A 142 2.61 -5.26 -24.21
N GLY A 143 2.05 -4.89 -25.40
CA GLY A 143 0.60 -4.92 -25.64
C GLY A 143 -0.09 -3.56 -25.64
N GLY A 144 0.51 -2.49 -25.13
CA GLY A 144 0.10 -1.09 -25.34
C GLY A 144 -1.22 -0.64 -24.69
N LEU A 145 -1.81 -1.45 -23.80
CA LEU A 145 -3.11 -1.16 -23.18
C LEU A 145 -3.01 -0.23 -21.95
N ILE A 146 -1.82 -0.12 -21.32
CA ILE A 146 -1.61 0.67 -20.11
C ILE A 146 -0.60 1.79 -20.44
N ASP A 147 -0.97 3.04 -20.14
CA ASP A 147 -0.07 4.18 -20.21
C ASP A 147 0.79 4.22 -18.94
N THR A 148 2.06 3.84 -19.06
CA THR A 148 3.02 3.76 -17.96
C THR A 148 3.87 5.03 -17.81
N ARG A 149 3.53 6.11 -18.49
CA ARG A 149 4.15 7.42 -18.25
C ARG A 149 3.77 7.90 -16.85
N GLY A 150 4.69 8.63 -16.21
CA GLY A 150 4.47 9.19 -14.88
C GLY A 150 3.30 10.17 -14.84
N LEU A 151 2.76 10.35 -13.66
CA LEU A 151 1.67 11.30 -13.39
C LEU A 151 2.00 12.72 -13.88
N PRO A 152 3.23 13.27 -13.65
CA PRO A 152 3.61 14.59 -14.15
C PRO A 152 3.60 14.74 -15.68
N ILE A 153 3.78 13.64 -16.39
CA ILE A 153 3.76 13.63 -17.88
C ILE A 153 2.32 13.47 -18.38
N ARG A 154 1.49 12.71 -17.68
CA ARG A 154 0.11 12.43 -18.10
C ARG A 154 -0.82 13.62 -17.85
N ASP A 155 -0.61 14.36 -16.78
CA ASP A 155 -1.32 15.60 -16.46
C ASP A 155 -0.38 16.56 -15.72
N PRO A 156 0.39 17.38 -16.45
CA PRO A 156 1.37 18.29 -15.85
C PRO A 156 0.73 19.46 -15.10
N GLU A 157 -0.53 19.81 -15.37
CA GLU A 157 -1.23 20.86 -14.64
C GLU A 157 -1.56 20.42 -13.22
N ARG A 158 -1.94 19.15 -13.04
CA ARG A 158 -2.30 18.59 -11.74
C ARG A 158 -1.09 18.02 -10.97
N TYR A 159 -0.17 17.36 -11.66
CA TYR A 159 0.88 16.56 -11.05
C TYR A 159 2.30 17.03 -11.38
N GLY A 160 2.44 18.17 -12.05
CA GLY A 160 3.74 18.61 -12.58
C GLY A 160 4.83 18.84 -11.54
N ASP A 161 4.45 19.05 -10.29
CA ASP A 161 5.36 19.28 -9.16
C ASP A 161 5.57 18.03 -8.27
N LEU A 162 5.00 16.88 -8.64
CA LEU A 162 5.31 15.62 -7.94
C LEU A 162 6.78 15.24 -8.12
N THR A 163 7.39 14.76 -7.06
CA THR A 163 8.80 14.33 -7.04
C THR A 163 8.96 13.10 -6.17
N HIS A 164 9.87 12.20 -6.56
CA HIS A 164 10.16 11.00 -5.80
C HIS A 164 11.67 10.70 -5.82
N PRO A 165 12.35 10.63 -4.68
CA PRO A 165 13.81 10.52 -4.60
C PRO A 165 14.35 9.10 -4.87
N GLY A 166 13.48 8.10 -5.00
CA GLY A 166 13.85 6.70 -5.22
C GLY A 166 13.26 5.77 -4.16
N ASP A 167 13.23 4.46 -4.48
CA ASP A 167 12.48 3.49 -3.66
C ASP A 167 13.10 3.20 -2.28
N ALA A 168 14.34 3.60 -2.02
CA ALA A 168 14.92 3.59 -0.66
C ALA A 168 14.14 4.48 0.31
N PHE A 169 13.43 5.48 -0.18
CA PHE A 169 12.61 6.40 0.60
C PHE A 169 11.14 5.99 0.67
N SER A 170 10.72 5.00 -0.12
CA SER A 170 9.32 4.58 -0.23
C SER A 170 8.70 4.17 1.11
N PHE A 171 9.48 3.60 2.01
CA PHE A 171 9.01 3.16 3.33
C PHE A 171 8.57 4.33 4.20
N ASP A 172 9.37 5.41 4.23
CA ASP A 172 9.05 6.61 4.99
C ASP A 172 7.97 7.45 4.28
N ILE A 173 8.00 7.52 2.94
CA ILE A 173 6.93 8.14 2.15
C ILE A 173 5.58 7.47 2.45
N PHE A 174 5.52 6.13 2.51
CA PHE A 174 4.32 5.40 2.89
C PHE A 174 3.85 5.77 4.29
N THR A 175 4.78 5.79 5.25
CA THR A 175 4.49 6.15 6.65
C THR A 175 3.91 7.56 6.76
N GLN A 176 4.63 8.57 6.25
CA GLN A 176 4.23 9.98 6.35
C GLN A 176 2.92 10.25 5.61
N SER A 177 2.75 9.68 4.41
CA SER A 177 1.56 9.86 3.60
C SER A 177 0.33 9.20 4.20
N SER A 178 0.49 8.03 4.82
CA SER A 178 -0.58 7.35 5.54
C SER A 178 -1.05 8.15 6.75
N ILE A 179 -0.13 8.66 7.57
CA ILE A 179 -0.43 9.52 8.71
C ILE A 179 -1.13 10.81 8.25
N ALA A 180 -0.59 11.49 7.24
CA ALA A 180 -1.14 12.74 6.72
C ALA A 180 -2.59 12.57 6.22
N ALA A 181 -2.88 11.46 5.52
CA ALA A 181 -4.22 11.16 5.06
C ALA A 181 -5.18 10.80 6.21
N GLN A 182 -4.70 10.04 7.20
CA GLN A 182 -5.47 9.75 8.41
C GLN A 182 -5.80 11.05 9.17
N ASP A 183 -4.82 11.90 9.41
CA ASP A 183 -5.00 13.17 10.12
C ASP A 183 -5.98 14.10 9.39
N TRP A 184 -5.84 14.20 8.06
CA TRP A 184 -6.78 14.94 7.23
C TRP A 184 -8.22 14.41 7.39
N LEU A 185 -8.40 13.10 7.30
CA LEU A 185 -9.71 12.45 7.41
C LEU A 185 -10.29 12.59 8.83
N MET A 186 -9.46 12.45 9.87
CA MET A 186 -9.90 12.61 11.26
C MET A 186 -10.26 14.05 11.56
N SER A 187 -9.57 15.03 10.96
CA SER A 187 -9.95 16.44 11.08
C SER A 187 -11.33 16.71 10.46
N LEU A 188 -11.64 16.04 9.34
CA LEU A 188 -12.95 16.13 8.68
C LEU A 188 -14.06 15.52 9.55
N TYR A 189 -13.79 14.40 10.20
CA TYR A 189 -14.76 13.71 11.07
C TYR A 189 -14.85 14.30 12.49
N GLY A 190 -13.84 15.06 12.94
CA GLY A 190 -13.76 15.59 14.29
C GLY A 190 -13.57 14.52 15.37
N LYS A 191 -12.98 13.36 15.03
CA LYS A 191 -12.70 12.26 15.96
C LYS A 191 -11.41 11.55 15.58
N GLN A 192 -10.88 10.69 16.48
CA GLN A 192 -9.75 9.81 16.19
C GLN A 192 -10.22 8.50 15.54
N ALA A 193 -9.33 7.84 14.80
CA ALA A 193 -9.56 6.47 14.36
C ALA A 193 -9.46 5.50 15.53
N ASP A 194 -10.28 4.45 15.53
CA ASP A 194 -10.22 3.37 16.51
C ASP A 194 -9.15 2.33 16.09
N ALA A 195 -8.89 2.20 14.78
CA ALA A 195 -7.85 1.34 14.24
C ALA A 195 -7.29 1.89 12.93
N PHE A 196 -5.97 1.78 12.75
CA PHE A 196 -5.24 2.15 11.56
C PHE A 196 -4.45 0.95 11.04
N ILE A 197 -4.87 0.39 9.91
CA ILE A 197 -4.36 -0.86 9.35
C ILE A 197 -3.57 -0.58 8.07
N ALA A 198 -2.40 -1.18 7.92
CA ALA A 198 -1.70 -1.20 6.63
C ALA A 198 -2.01 -2.48 5.85
N MET A 199 -2.19 -2.35 4.54
CA MET A 199 -2.43 -3.49 3.65
C MET A 199 -1.65 -3.37 2.36
N GLY A 200 -1.41 -4.51 1.71
CA GLY A 200 -0.81 -4.54 0.38
C GLY A 200 -0.82 -5.94 -0.21
N GLN A 201 -0.98 -6.00 -1.53
CA GLN A 201 -1.11 -7.24 -2.29
C GLN A 201 0.14 -7.51 -3.14
N SER A 202 0.57 -8.77 -3.23
CA SER A 202 1.61 -9.22 -4.15
C SER A 202 2.95 -8.54 -3.88
N GLN A 203 3.44 -7.77 -4.85
CA GLN A 203 4.68 -7.00 -4.73
C GLN A 203 4.65 -6.07 -3.52
N SER A 204 3.53 -5.40 -3.25
CA SER A 204 3.36 -4.52 -2.10
C SER A 204 3.32 -5.29 -0.77
N ALA A 205 2.78 -6.51 -0.76
CA ALA A 205 2.87 -7.41 0.40
C ALA A 205 4.33 -7.73 0.75
N GLY A 206 5.21 -7.89 -0.25
CA GLY A 206 6.64 -8.03 -0.04
C GLY A 206 7.28 -6.78 0.58
N TYR A 207 6.89 -5.58 0.14
CA TYR A 207 7.33 -4.32 0.76
C TYR A 207 6.83 -4.18 2.19
N LEU A 208 5.57 -4.51 2.46
CA LEU A 208 5.04 -4.51 3.83
C LEU A 208 5.70 -5.57 4.72
N THR A 209 6.10 -6.71 4.17
CA THR A 209 6.94 -7.67 4.92
C THR A 209 8.24 -7.00 5.37
N SER A 210 8.90 -6.26 4.48
CA SER A 210 10.12 -5.52 4.84
C SER A 210 9.83 -4.40 5.84
N TYR A 211 8.69 -3.74 5.69
CA TYR A 211 8.23 -2.70 6.61
C TYR A 211 8.07 -3.24 8.03
N ILE A 212 7.33 -4.34 8.19
CA ILE A 212 7.12 -4.99 9.49
C ILE A 212 8.45 -5.42 10.09
N ASN A 213 9.34 -6.02 9.30
CA ASN A 213 10.59 -6.56 9.78
C ASN A 213 11.62 -5.51 10.17
N GLY A 214 11.66 -4.36 9.49
CA GLY A 214 12.74 -3.39 9.67
C GLY A 214 12.31 -1.98 10.05
N ILE A 215 11.12 -1.54 9.65
CA ILE A 215 10.69 -0.14 9.82
C ILE A 215 9.69 0.02 10.95
N ASP A 216 8.71 -0.87 11.07
CA ASP A 216 7.72 -0.83 12.15
C ASP A 216 8.35 -0.75 13.54
N PRO A 217 9.42 -1.50 13.87
CA PRO A 217 10.08 -1.36 15.17
C PRO A 217 10.58 0.05 15.51
N ILE A 218 10.80 0.88 14.48
CA ILE A 218 11.26 2.26 14.61
C ILE A 218 10.09 3.23 14.73
N VAL A 219 9.08 3.09 13.85
CA VAL A 219 8.03 4.11 13.67
C VAL A 219 6.73 3.80 14.40
N ARG A 220 6.30 2.53 14.50
CA ARG A 220 5.13 2.05 15.28
C ARG A 220 3.85 2.83 15.02
N VAL A 221 3.45 2.90 13.75
CA VAL A 221 2.31 3.73 13.31
C VAL A 221 1.02 2.94 13.23
N PHE A 222 1.08 1.74 12.64
CA PHE A 222 -0.12 0.94 12.36
C PHE A 222 -0.53 0.08 13.55
N ASP A 223 -1.85 -0.16 13.67
CA ASP A 223 -2.46 -1.04 14.67
C ASP A 223 -2.51 -2.50 14.22
N GLY A 224 -2.19 -2.76 12.95
CA GLY A 224 -2.16 -4.10 12.37
C GLY A 224 -1.85 -4.09 10.89
N TYR A 225 -1.63 -5.28 10.35
CA TYR A 225 -1.23 -5.48 8.95
C TYR A 225 -2.05 -6.57 8.27
N LEU A 226 -2.47 -6.33 7.03
CA LEU A 226 -2.98 -7.34 6.11
C LEU A 226 -1.97 -7.56 4.98
N ILE A 227 -1.35 -8.72 4.97
CA ILE A 227 -0.38 -9.17 3.97
C ILE A 227 -1.10 -10.10 3.01
N HIS A 228 -1.37 -9.64 1.79
CA HIS A 228 -2.22 -10.34 0.85
C HIS A 228 -1.42 -10.86 -0.35
N GLY A 229 -1.40 -12.18 -0.52
CA GLY A 229 -0.84 -12.85 -1.69
C GLY A 229 0.65 -12.56 -1.91
N ARG A 230 1.47 -12.61 -0.86
CA ARG A 230 2.91 -12.37 -0.96
C ARG A 230 3.65 -13.55 -1.60
N GLY A 231 4.81 -13.27 -2.21
CA GLY A 231 5.78 -14.31 -2.52
C GLY A 231 6.72 -14.62 -1.34
N ASP A 232 7.74 -15.45 -1.61
CA ASP A 232 8.75 -15.79 -0.62
C ASP A 232 9.74 -14.66 -0.31
N SER A 233 9.82 -13.64 -1.15
CA SER A 233 10.88 -12.64 -1.08
C SER A 233 10.39 -11.27 -0.57
N ALA A 234 11.30 -10.57 0.11
CA ALA A 234 11.11 -9.19 0.54
C ALA A 234 12.29 -8.31 0.08
N PRO A 235 12.06 -7.07 -0.36
CA PRO A 235 13.14 -6.15 -0.72
C PRO A 235 13.94 -5.72 0.51
N ASN A 236 15.23 -5.45 0.34
CA ASN A 236 15.98 -4.73 1.35
C ASN A 236 15.45 -3.29 1.43
N PRO A 237 15.07 -2.75 2.59
CA PRO A 237 14.62 -1.36 2.73
C PRO A 237 15.62 -0.31 2.21
N SER A 238 16.92 -0.55 2.26
CA SER A 238 17.92 0.33 1.64
C SER A 238 17.93 0.26 0.11
N MET A 239 17.23 -0.70 -0.48
CA MET A 239 17.24 -1.05 -1.91
C MET A 239 18.63 -1.47 -2.44
N GLU A 240 19.54 -1.79 -1.55
CA GLU A 240 20.87 -2.30 -1.91
C GLU A 240 20.88 -3.83 -1.99
N GLY A 241 21.55 -4.36 -3.01
CA GLY A 241 21.66 -5.79 -3.24
C GLY A 241 20.40 -6.47 -3.76
N ASP A 242 20.40 -7.79 -3.73
CA ASP A 242 19.28 -8.61 -4.19
C ASP A 242 18.17 -8.68 -3.15
N ARG A 243 16.96 -9.00 -3.61
CA ARG A 243 15.84 -9.32 -2.72
C ARG A 243 16.17 -10.57 -1.92
N LEU A 244 15.90 -10.54 -0.63
CA LEU A 244 16.09 -11.71 0.22
C LEU A 244 14.92 -12.68 0.00
N SER A 245 15.24 -13.98 -0.15
CA SER A 245 14.26 -15.05 -0.34
C SER A 245 13.95 -15.78 0.97
N SER A 246 12.79 -16.43 1.03
CA SER A 246 12.32 -17.22 2.18
C SER A 246 12.27 -16.37 3.47
N VAL A 247 11.81 -15.13 3.35
CA VAL A 247 11.75 -14.19 4.47
C VAL A 247 10.51 -14.43 5.29
N LEU A 248 10.69 -14.69 6.56
CA LEU A 248 9.62 -14.75 7.55
C LEU A 248 9.27 -13.33 8.03
N ILE A 249 8.08 -13.18 8.59
CA ILE A 249 7.75 -12.01 9.40
C ILE A 249 8.28 -12.26 10.81
N ARG A 250 8.94 -11.26 11.40
CA ARG A 250 9.47 -11.32 12.77
C ARG A 250 8.38 -11.71 13.76
N ASP A 251 8.69 -12.56 14.73
CA ASP A 251 7.73 -13.13 15.68
C ASP A 251 7.49 -12.26 16.91
N ASP A 252 8.29 -11.21 17.10
CA ASP A 252 8.20 -10.24 18.18
C ASP A 252 7.45 -8.95 17.81
N VAL A 253 6.65 -8.98 16.72
CA VAL A 253 5.78 -7.86 16.34
C VAL A 253 4.70 -7.62 17.41
N ASP A 254 4.51 -6.33 17.78
CA ASP A 254 3.59 -5.94 18.85
C ASP A 254 2.12 -5.82 18.43
N VAL A 255 1.83 -5.90 17.11
CA VAL A 255 0.49 -5.71 16.53
C VAL A 255 0.09 -6.91 15.66
N PRO A 256 -1.22 -7.17 15.48
CA PRO A 256 -1.68 -8.27 14.65
C PRO A 256 -1.20 -8.18 13.21
N VAL A 257 -0.69 -9.29 12.67
CA VAL A 257 -0.37 -9.49 11.27
C VAL A 257 -1.21 -10.64 10.73
N PHE A 258 -2.07 -10.34 9.78
CA PHE A 258 -2.88 -11.33 9.09
C PHE A 258 -2.32 -11.56 7.68
N ILE A 259 -1.92 -12.79 7.39
CA ILE A 259 -1.37 -13.21 6.10
C ILE A 259 -2.47 -14.02 5.37
N PHE A 260 -2.82 -13.59 4.17
CA PHE A 260 -3.81 -14.26 3.35
C PHE A 260 -3.18 -14.70 2.03
N GLU A 261 -3.15 -16.02 1.79
CA GLU A 261 -2.47 -16.62 0.65
C GLU A 261 -3.40 -17.51 -0.18
N THR A 262 -3.22 -17.49 -1.49
CA THR A 262 -3.89 -18.37 -2.42
C THR A 262 -3.02 -19.57 -2.79
N GLU A 263 -3.60 -20.60 -3.43
CA GLU A 263 -2.83 -21.74 -3.92
C GLU A 263 -1.73 -21.33 -4.92
N THR A 264 -1.99 -20.28 -5.72
CA THR A 264 -0.99 -19.75 -6.66
C THR A 264 0.17 -19.07 -5.93
N ASP A 265 -0.09 -18.41 -4.81
CA ASP A 265 0.96 -17.76 -4.02
C ASP A 265 1.91 -18.80 -3.40
N LEU A 266 1.34 -19.88 -2.87
CA LEU A 266 2.13 -20.96 -2.31
C LEU A 266 3.05 -21.62 -3.35
N THR A 267 2.55 -21.80 -4.56
CA THR A 267 3.22 -22.60 -5.60
C THR A 267 4.04 -21.73 -6.56
N VAL A 268 3.40 -20.81 -7.29
CA VAL A 268 4.03 -20.01 -8.35
C VAL A 268 4.88 -18.88 -7.75
N LEU A 269 4.38 -18.19 -6.71
CA LEU A 269 5.12 -17.14 -6.02
C LEU A 269 6.02 -17.68 -4.90
N ARG A 270 6.04 -19.00 -4.69
CA ARG A 270 6.94 -19.71 -3.79
C ARG A 270 6.75 -19.36 -2.30
N TYR A 271 5.62 -18.78 -1.90
CA TYR A 271 5.35 -18.48 -0.50
C TYR A 271 5.57 -19.71 0.43
N ALA A 272 5.36 -20.93 -0.07
CA ALA A 272 5.61 -22.14 0.70
C ALA A 272 7.01 -22.20 1.34
N SER A 273 8.02 -21.51 0.78
CA SER A 273 9.38 -21.41 1.36
C SER A 273 9.53 -20.34 2.45
N ALA A 274 8.55 -19.44 2.56
CA ALA A 274 8.47 -18.39 3.59
C ALA A 274 7.29 -18.63 4.56
N ARG A 275 6.71 -19.83 4.50
CA ARG A 275 5.61 -20.23 5.41
C ARG A 275 6.12 -20.31 6.83
N GLN A 276 5.34 -19.78 7.75
CA GLN A 276 5.62 -19.81 9.18
C GLN A 276 4.38 -20.26 9.95
N ASP A 277 4.60 -20.82 11.14
CA ASP A 277 3.50 -21.19 12.02
C ASP A 277 2.81 -19.93 12.58
N ASP A 278 1.54 -20.07 12.94
CA ASP A 278 0.82 -19.05 13.68
C ASP A 278 1.54 -18.73 14.99
N ALA A 279 1.60 -17.45 15.34
CA ALA A 279 2.18 -16.95 16.59
C ALA A 279 1.15 -16.10 17.35
N GLU A 280 1.56 -15.48 18.45
CA GLU A 280 0.65 -14.67 19.26
C GLU A 280 -0.07 -13.59 18.42
N ASN A 281 0.71 -12.86 17.61
CA ASN A 281 0.21 -11.78 16.77
C ASN A 281 0.21 -12.11 15.27
N ILE A 282 0.52 -13.35 14.85
CA ILE A 282 0.57 -13.75 13.44
C ILE A 282 -0.46 -14.84 13.17
N ARG A 283 -1.26 -14.64 12.11
CA ARG A 283 -2.21 -15.63 11.59
C ARG A 283 -2.09 -15.74 10.09
N THR A 284 -2.04 -16.99 9.59
CA THR A 284 -2.00 -17.27 8.16
C THR A 284 -3.23 -18.07 7.72
N TRP A 285 -3.91 -17.56 6.70
CA TRP A 285 -4.93 -18.31 5.99
C TRP A 285 -4.47 -18.64 4.59
N GLU A 286 -4.56 -19.92 4.25
CA GLU A 286 -4.28 -20.46 2.92
C GLU A 286 -5.57 -20.96 2.30
N VAL A 287 -5.94 -20.42 1.13
CA VAL A 287 -7.20 -20.75 0.46
C VAL A 287 -6.95 -21.64 -0.74
N ALA A 288 -7.27 -22.92 -0.59
CA ALA A 288 -7.16 -23.90 -1.66
C ALA A 288 -8.10 -23.57 -2.84
N GLY A 289 -7.61 -23.76 -4.07
CA GLY A 289 -8.37 -23.49 -5.28
C GLY A 289 -8.52 -22.02 -5.64
N ALA A 290 -7.99 -21.11 -4.83
CA ALA A 290 -7.93 -19.68 -5.14
C ALA A 290 -6.70 -19.33 -5.98
N ALA A 291 -6.78 -18.27 -6.76
CA ALA A 291 -5.70 -17.78 -7.61
C ALA A 291 -5.26 -16.37 -7.19
N HIS A 292 -3.96 -16.09 -7.33
CA HIS A 292 -3.34 -14.78 -7.09
C HIS A 292 -4.05 -13.64 -7.83
N SER A 293 -4.42 -13.89 -9.08
CA SER A 293 -5.26 -12.99 -9.88
C SER A 293 -6.48 -13.77 -10.31
N ASP A 294 -7.61 -13.40 -9.78
CA ASP A 294 -8.89 -14.00 -10.08
C ASP A 294 -9.71 -13.17 -11.10
N THR A 295 -10.94 -13.58 -11.35
CA THR A 295 -11.84 -12.86 -12.27
C THR A 295 -12.20 -11.47 -11.78
N TYR A 296 -12.12 -11.19 -10.48
CA TYR A 296 -12.40 -9.87 -9.93
C TYR A 296 -11.23 -8.90 -10.20
N SER A 297 -10.02 -9.32 -9.91
CA SER A 297 -8.82 -8.49 -10.19
C SER A 297 -8.62 -8.24 -11.69
N LEU A 298 -8.97 -9.22 -12.55
CA LEU A 298 -8.88 -9.09 -14.00
C LEU A 298 -10.03 -8.27 -14.62
N ALA A 299 -11.14 -8.10 -13.93
CA ALA A 299 -12.30 -7.36 -14.41
C ALA A 299 -12.10 -5.85 -14.38
N TYR A 300 -11.46 -5.32 -13.34
CA TYR A 300 -11.32 -3.88 -13.13
C TYR A 300 -10.34 -3.13 -14.04
N PRO A 301 -9.27 -3.72 -14.57
CA PRO A 301 -8.39 -3.00 -15.52
C PRO A 301 -9.12 -2.40 -16.73
N ASN A 302 -10.31 -2.92 -17.04
CA ASN A 302 -11.08 -2.53 -18.22
C ASN A 302 -12.30 -1.64 -17.92
N GLY A 303 -12.50 -1.21 -16.67
CA GLY A 303 -13.60 -0.29 -16.30
C GLY A 303 -15.00 -0.88 -16.46
N LEU A 304 -15.13 -2.20 -16.56
CA LEU A 304 -16.43 -2.88 -16.76
C LEU A 304 -17.00 -3.33 -15.41
N PRO A 305 -18.32 -3.22 -15.19
CA PRO A 305 -18.94 -3.67 -13.95
C PRO A 305 -18.77 -5.18 -13.76
N ARG A 306 -18.56 -5.63 -12.51
CA ARG A 306 -18.33 -7.04 -12.09
C ARG A 306 -19.20 -8.08 -12.82
N ARG A 307 -20.47 -7.76 -13.12
CA ARG A 307 -21.41 -8.69 -13.77
C ARG A 307 -21.25 -8.81 -15.30
N ALA A 308 -20.62 -7.84 -15.94
CA ALA A 308 -20.50 -7.84 -17.41
C ALA A 308 -19.30 -8.65 -17.94
N ASN A 309 -18.29 -8.89 -17.11
CA ASN A 309 -17.03 -9.50 -17.53
C ASN A 309 -16.96 -11.02 -17.34
N LEU A 310 -17.79 -11.61 -16.48
CA LEU A 310 -17.82 -13.06 -16.28
C LEU A 310 -18.15 -13.84 -17.57
N GLY A 311 -18.83 -13.22 -18.55
CA GLY A 311 -19.12 -13.82 -19.85
C GLY A 311 -18.00 -13.69 -20.90
N ALA A 312 -16.98 -12.85 -20.67
CA ALA A 312 -15.89 -12.62 -21.63
C ALA A 312 -14.61 -13.42 -21.30
N VAL A 313 -14.54 -14.04 -20.12
CA VAL A 313 -13.38 -14.79 -19.62
C VAL A 313 -13.62 -16.31 -19.64
N ILE A 314 -14.84 -16.77 -19.93
CA ILE A 314 -15.19 -18.15 -20.20
C ILE A 314 -15.39 -18.28 -21.71
#